data_8c087943ac1992f27db76cac13514c21
#
_entry.id   8c087943ac1992f27db76cac13514c21
#
_cell.length_a   1.000
_cell.length_b   1.000
_cell.length_c   1.000
_cell.angle_alpha   90.00
_cell.angle_beta   90.00
_cell.angle_gamma   90.00
#
_symmetry.space_group_name_H-M   'P 1'
#
loop_
_entity.id
_entity.type
_entity.pdbx_description
1 polymer ?
#
loop_
_entity_poly.entity_id
_entity_poly.type
_entity_poly.pdbx_seq_one_letter_code
_entity_poly.pdbx_strand_id
1 'polypeptide(L)'
;MNIKTAVGAAFLGILWSSSMAFAFDTASKAPVGQSKRFFASEFGKTLPPVGYVQFCATNPEECKPRGGKKFKLAMSPERWNLIYQVNTYVNGKIAPVSDQDLYGEPERWVYPTDAGDCEDYLLLKKRYLEGLGFPPEALLITVVLDESNGGHAVLTVTTDGGDFILDNRRNDVLRWSDTNYTFLKRQSHSNPTQWLALVKQPTSNSGFVSGGTSR
;
A
#
# COMPACT_ATOMS: atom_id res chain seq x y z
N MET A 1 27.47 47.71 -71.49
CA MET A 1 27.91 46.83 -72.60
C MET A 1 27.01 45.67 -72.63
N ASN A 2 26.21 45.60 -73.69
CA ASN A 2 25.18 44.58 -73.94
C ASN A 2 25.76 43.15 -74.02
N ILE A 3 25.02 42.15 -73.63
CA ILE A 3 24.78 40.94 -74.46
C ILE A 3 23.52 40.23 -73.91
N LYS A 4 22.58 40.09 -74.81
CA LYS A 4 21.38 39.25 -74.76
C LYS A 4 21.77 37.80 -75.16
N THR A 5 21.06 36.81 -74.66
CA THR A 5 20.64 35.60 -75.34
C THR A 5 19.85 34.73 -74.38
N ALA A 6 18.69 34.41 -74.60
CA ALA A 6 17.86 33.57 -75.50
C ALA A 6 17.45 32.27 -74.81
N VAL A 7 16.22 32.20 -74.59
CA VAL A 7 15.13 31.19 -74.53
C VAL A 7 15.54 29.73 -74.89
N GLY A 8 15.09 28.83 -74.03
CA GLY A 8 14.93 27.44 -74.31
C GLY A 8 13.89 26.79 -73.38
N ALA A 9 12.65 26.72 -73.86
CA ALA A 9 11.57 26.01 -73.18
C ALA A 9 11.68 24.51 -73.48
N ALA A 10 11.81 23.68 -72.47
CA ALA A 10 11.65 22.26 -72.59
C ALA A 10 10.49 21.79 -71.71
N PHE A 11 9.41 21.42 -72.34
CA PHE A 11 8.28 20.71 -71.71
C PHE A 11 8.71 19.30 -71.36
N LEU A 12 8.76 18.95 -70.05
CA LEU A 12 8.81 17.55 -69.64
C LEU A 12 7.52 17.21 -68.93
N GLY A 13 6.79 16.28 -69.55
CA GLY A 13 5.53 15.76 -69.00
C GLY A 13 5.77 15.00 -67.69
N ILE A 14 5.04 15.38 -66.66
CA ILE A 14 5.03 14.69 -65.39
C ILE A 14 3.94 13.62 -65.46
N LEU A 15 4.35 12.35 -65.51
CA LEU A 15 3.50 11.19 -65.29
C LEU A 15 3.18 11.11 -63.80
N TRP A 16 1.94 11.36 -63.45
CA TRP A 16 1.41 11.10 -62.11
C TRP A 16 1.15 9.60 -61.96
N SER A 17 2.09 8.88 -61.35
CA SER A 17 1.84 7.55 -60.83
C SER A 17 1.16 7.67 -59.47
N SER A 18 -0.14 7.39 -59.45
CA SER A 18 -0.94 7.29 -58.21
C SER A 18 -0.53 6.02 -57.42
N SER A 19 0.40 6.15 -56.48
CA SER A 19 0.67 5.08 -55.50
C SER A 19 -0.43 5.07 -54.48
N MET A 20 -1.33 4.10 -54.51
CA MET A 20 -2.24 3.77 -53.43
C MET A 20 -1.42 3.23 -52.26
N ALA A 21 -1.15 4.04 -51.28
CA ALA A 21 -0.61 3.59 -50.00
C ALA A 21 -1.75 2.90 -49.20
N PHE A 22 -1.70 1.57 -49.11
CA PHE A 22 -2.47 0.82 -48.14
C PHE A 22 -1.93 1.17 -46.75
N ALA A 23 -2.64 2.01 -46.03
CA ALA A 23 -2.41 2.22 -44.60
C ALA A 23 -2.85 0.94 -43.88
N PHE A 24 -1.89 0.10 -43.50
CA PHE A 24 -2.12 -0.90 -42.46
C PHE A 24 -2.31 -0.17 -41.14
N ASP A 25 -3.56 -0.04 -40.75
CA ASP A 25 -3.93 0.38 -39.42
C ASP A 25 -3.56 -0.77 -38.44
N THR A 26 -2.28 -0.81 -38.04
CA THR A 26 -1.84 -1.60 -36.90
C THR A 26 -2.32 -0.82 -35.66
N ALA A 27 -3.59 -1.01 -35.30
CA ALA A 27 -4.06 -0.69 -33.98
C ALA A 27 -3.20 -1.48 -32.98
N SER A 28 -2.08 -0.91 -32.62
CA SER A 28 -1.25 -1.36 -31.50
C SER A 28 -2.15 -1.26 -30.28
N LYS A 29 -2.70 -2.43 -29.86
CA LYS A 29 -3.30 -2.57 -28.55
C LYS A 29 -2.21 -2.16 -27.57
N ALA A 30 -2.25 -0.91 -27.11
CA ALA A 30 -1.43 -0.48 -26.00
C ALA A 30 -1.61 -1.54 -24.89
N PRO A 31 -0.54 -2.00 -24.23
CA PRO A 31 -0.68 -2.91 -23.12
C PRO A 31 -1.65 -2.24 -22.15
N VAL A 32 -2.71 -2.94 -21.78
CA VAL A 32 -3.64 -2.50 -20.73
C VAL A 32 -2.77 -2.29 -19.50
N GLY A 33 -2.34 -1.04 -19.31
CA GLY A 33 -1.51 -0.64 -18.19
C GLY A 33 -2.23 -1.12 -16.95
N GLN A 34 -1.58 -1.95 -16.13
CA GLN A 34 -2.06 -2.27 -14.80
C GLN A 34 -2.34 -0.92 -14.14
N SER A 35 -3.61 -0.55 -14.05
CA SER A 35 -4.03 0.64 -13.33
C SER A 35 -3.46 0.48 -11.93
N LYS A 36 -2.45 1.29 -11.57
CA LYS A 36 -1.84 1.29 -10.24
C LYS A 36 -3.00 1.40 -9.25
N ARG A 37 -3.27 0.34 -8.50
CA ARG A 37 -4.35 0.35 -7.52
C ARG A 37 -3.95 1.30 -6.42
N PHE A 38 -4.64 2.42 -6.32
CA PHE A 38 -4.34 3.43 -5.30
C PHE A 38 -4.62 2.90 -3.89
N PHE A 39 -5.59 1.98 -3.75
CA PHE A 39 -6.03 1.42 -2.48
C PHE A 39 -5.91 -0.10 -2.49
N ALA A 40 -5.51 -0.68 -1.35
CA ALA A 40 -5.55 -2.12 -1.15
C ALA A 40 -7.01 -2.61 -1.11
N SER A 41 -7.28 -3.73 -1.79
CA SER A 41 -8.63 -4.32 -1.82
C SER A 41 -8.92 -5.11 -0.55
N GLU A 42 -10.14 -4.98 -0.04
CA GLU A 42 -10.61 -5.69 1.15
C GLU A 42 -11.54 -6.84 0.73
N PHE A 43 -11.31 -8.05 1.29
CA PHE A 43 -12.02 -9.27 0.89
C PHE A 43 -12.89 -9.89 1.99
N GLY A 44 -13.12 -9.18 3.09
CA GLY A 44 -13.96 -9.62 4.19
C GLY A 44 -13.24 -9.62 5.53
N LYS A 45 -13.94 -10.06 6.57
CA LYS A 45 -13.42 -10.07 7.94
C LYS A 45 -12.41 -11.21 8.13
N THR A 46 -11.41 -10.95 8.97
CA THR A 46 -10.41 -11.93 9.39
C THR A 46 -10.07 -11.74 10.87
N LEU A 47 -9.28 -12.64 11.43
CA LEU A 47 -8.84 -12.55 12.83
C LEU A 47 -7.71 -11.52 12.98
N PRO A 48 -7.69 -10.77 14.10
CA PRO A 48 -6.55 -9.91 14.46
C PRO A 48 -5.28 -10.73 14.72
N PRO A 49 -4.09 -10.10 14.71
CA PRO A 49 -2.89 -10.69 15.30
C PRO A 49 -3.08 -10.96 16.80
N VAL A 50 -2.48 -12.03 17.32
CA VAL A 50 -2.60 -12.40 18.74
C VAL A 50 -1.99 -11.32 19.63
N GLY A 51 -0.80 -10.79 19.28
CA GLY A 51 -0.16 -9.71 20.02
C GLY A 51 -1.02 -8.45 20.08
N TYR A 52 -1.74 -8.11 18.99
CA TYR A 52 -2.68 -6.99 19.01
C TYR A 52 -3.88 -7.22 19.96
N VAL A 53 -4.38 -8.44 20.08
CA VAL A 53 -5.44 -8.77 21.04
C VAL A 53 -4.95 -8.54 22.48
N GLN A 54 -3.72 -8.96 22.77
CA GLN A 54 -3.07 -8.74 24.07
C GLN A 54 -2.83 -7.25 24.34
N PHE A 55 -2.36 -6.51 23.32
CA PHE A 55 -2.22 -5.05 23.41
C PHE A 55 -3.54 -4.36 23.76
N CYS A 56 -4.65 -4.76 23.15
CA CYS A 56 -5.96 -4.22 23.46
C CYS A 56 -6.42 -4.54 24.89
N ALA A 57 -6.05 -5.70 25.44
CA ALA A 57 -6.38 -6.05 26.82
C ALA A 57 -5.69 -5.14 27.83
N THR A 58 -4.47 -4.68 27.54
CA THR A 58 -3.69 -3.76 28.39
C THR A 58 -3.92 -2.28 28.06
N ASN A 59 -4.37 -1.97 26.83
CA ASN A 59 -4.63 -0.61 26.35
C ASN A 59 -6.05 -0.49 25.76
N PRO A 60 -7.12 -0.68 26.54
CA PRO A 60 -8.50 -0.77 26.02
C PRO A 60 -8.96 0.51 25.33
N GLU A 61 -8.46 1.68 25.72
CA GLU A 61 -8.79 2.97 25.10
C GLU A 61 -8.36 3.03 23.63
N GLU A 62 -7.21 2.43 23.28
CA GLU A 62 -6.67 2.39 21.93
C GLU A 62 -7.51 1.54 20.97
N CYS A 63 -8.31 0.64 21.52
CA CYS A 63 -9.07 -0.35 20.77
C CYS A 63 -10.59 -0.10 20.76
N LYS A 64 -11.04 1.04 21.30
CA LYS A 64 -12.48 1.39 21.27
C LYS A 64 -12.96 1.65 19.85
N PRO A 65 -14.17 1.15 19.48
CA PRO A 65 -14.81 1.52 18.22
C PRO A 65 -14.98 3.03 18.13
N ARG A 66 -14.60 3.61 17.00
CA ARG A 66 -14.58 5.07 16.77
C ARG A 66 -15.76 5.56 15.92
N GLY A 67 -16.69 4.68 15.57
CA GLY A 67 -17.99 5.06 14.97
C GLY A 67 -17.91 5.66 13.57
N GLY A 68 -16.78 5.56 12.88
CA GLY A 68 -16.54 6.23 11.60
C GLY A 68 -16.98 5.43 10.39
N LYS A 69 -17.28 6.14 9.30
CA LYS A 69 -17.32 5.60 7.93
C LYS A 69 -15.87 5.42 7.45
N LYS A 70 -15.66 4.70 6.32
CA LYS A 70 -14.36 4.69 5.64
C LYS A 70 -13.88 6.12 5.47
N PHE A 71 -12.74 6.43 6.08
CA PHE A 71 -12.18 7.76 6.07
C PHE A 71 -10.97 7.81 5.14
N LYS A 72 -10.89 8.87 4.36
CA LYS A 72 -9.72 9.18 3.54
C LYS A 72 -9.22 10.55 3.95
N LEU A 73 -7.98 10.61 4.39
CA LEU A 73 -7.36 11.86 4.79
C LEU A 73 -7.10 12.72 3.56
N ALA A 74 -7.66 13.93 3.52
CA ALA A 74 -7.32 14.91 2.52
C ALA A 74 -5.86 15.36 2.73
N MET A 75 -5.02 15.24 1.71
CA MET A 75 -3.60 15.51 1.83
C MET A 75 -3.27 16.96 1.49
N SER A 76 -2.32 17.51 2.23
CA SER A 76 -1.65 18.78 1.96
C SER A 76 -0.11 18.59 2.06
N PRO A 77 0.70 19.53 1.54
CA PRO A 77 2.15 19.49 1.69
C PRO A 77 2.59 19.40 3.15
N GLU A 78 1.91 20.09 4.07
CA GLU A 78 2.20 20.08 5.50
C GLU A 78 1.94 18.70 6.12
N ARG A 79 0.82 18.05 5.77
CA ARG A 79 0.50 16.69 6.24
C ARG A 79 1.48 15.66 5.70
N TRP A 80 1.91 15.79 4.44
CA TRP A 80 2.97 14.95 3.88
C TRP A 80 4.27 15.09 4.66
N ASN A 81 4.65 16.33 4.96
CA ASN A 81 5.86 16.60 5.74
C ASN A 81 5.76 15.98 7.14
N LEU A 82 4.63 16.11 7.84
CA LEU A 82 4.41 15.49 9.15
C LEU A 82 4.51 13.97 9.11
N ILE A 83 3.91 13.32 8.11
CA ILE A 83 3.98 11.86 7.94
C ILE A 83 5.45 11.43 7.76
N TYR A 84 6.18 12.10 6.90
CA TYR A 84 7.60 11.82 6.66
C TYR A 84 8.44 12.06 7.91
N GLN A 85 8.23 13.18 8.61
CA GLN A 85 8.95 13.50 9.84
C GLN A 85 8.69 12.46 10.93
N VAL A 86 7.44 12.05 11.16
CA VAL A 86 7.13 11.03 12.16
C VAL A 86 7.79 9.70 11.79
N ASN A 87 7.71 9.28 10.51
CA ASN A 87 8.34 8.04 10.08
C ASN A 87 9.84 8.06 10.35
N THR A 88 10.53 9.10 9.89
CA THR A 88 12.00 9.25 10.05
C THR A 88 12.40 9.39 11.52
N TYR A 89 11.64 10.18 12.30
CA TYR A 89 11.94 10.40 13.71
C TYR A 89 11.86 9.08 14.51
N VAL A 90 10.77 8.33 14.35
CA VAL A 90 10.60 7.06 15.08
C VAL A 90 11.64 6.03 14.62
N ASN A 91 11.93 5.95 13.32
CA ASN A 91 12.96 5.06 12.80
C ASN A 91 14.35 5.38 13.33
N GLY A 92 14.66 6.66 13.56
CA GLY A 92 15.95 7.08 14.12
C GLY A 92 16.02 7.00 15.64
N LYS A 93 14.86 7.02 16.33
CA LYS A 93 14.80 7.03 17.80
C LYS A 93 14.84 5.64 18.41
N ILE A 94 14.17 4.67 17.79
CA ILE A 94 14.02 3.32 18.35
C ILE A 94 15.06 2.40 17.74
N ALA A 95 15.76 1.64 18.59
CA ALA A 95 16.70 0.60 18.15
C ALA A 95 15.91 -0.66 17.73
N PRO A 96 16.22 -1.28 16.58
CA PRO A 96 15.52 -2.50 16.14
C PRO A 96 15.99 -3.71 16.94
N VAL A 97 15.18 -4.19 17.86
CA VAL A 97 15.42 -5.38 18.69
C VAL A 97 14.14 -6.20 18.74
N SER A 98 14.25 -7.51 18.55
CA SER A 98 13.11 -8.40 18.57
C SER A 98 12.51 -8.54 19.97
N ASP A 99 11.23 -8.86 20.06
CA ASP A 99 10.55 -9.18 21.31
C ASP A 99 11.21 -10.33 22.05
N GLN A 100 11.70 -11.33 21.32
CA GLN A 100 12.42 -12.46 21.90
C GLN A 100 13.68 -12.02 22.64
N ASP A 101 14.40 -11.03 22.09
CA ASP A 101 15.64 -10.51 22.70
C ASP A 101 15.36 -9.52 23.85
N LEU A 102 14.27 -8.74 23.75
CA LEU A 102 13.89 -7.75 24.75
C LEU A 102 13.17 -8.36 25.96
N TYR A 103 12.25 -9.28 25.70
CA TYR A 103 11.27 -9.75 26.69
C TYR A 103 11.30 -11.27 26.91
N GLY A 104 12.03 -12.04 26.06
CA GLY A 104 12.01 -13.49 26.09
C GLY A 104 10.69 -14.09 25.56
N GLU A 105 9.87 -13.29 24.90
CA GLU A 105 8.56 -13.66 24.32
C GLU A 105 8.63 -13.51 22.79
N PRO A 106 7.92 -14.34 22.01
CA PRO A 106 7.99 -14.26 20.54
C PRO A 106 7.22 -13.11 19.92
N GLU A 107 6.29 -12.49 20.68
CA GLU A 107 5.37 -11.47 20.17
C GLU A 107 4.80 -10.66 21.34
N ARG A 108 5.13 -9.39 21.44
CA ARG A 108 4.67 -8.50 22.52
C ARG A 108 4.50 -7.06 22.05
N TRP A 109 3.30 -6.70 21.69
CA TRP A 109 2.96 -5.37 21.22
C TRP A 109 2.93 -4.35 22.35
N VAL A 110 3.85 -3.38 22.35
CA VAL A 110 3.95 -2.32 23.34
C VAL A 110 4.31 -0.98 22.69
N TYR A 111 4.18 0.11 23.43
CA TYR A 111 4.80 1.37 23.04
C TYR A 111 6.28 1.34 23.43
N PRO A 112 7.22 1.39 22.48
CA PRO A 112 8.64 1.28 22.78
C PRO A 112 9.15 2.55 23.46
N THR A 113 10.15 2.40 24.36
CA THR A 113 10.90 3.52 24.91
C THR A 113 12.14 3.82 24.09
N ASP A 114 13.02 2.84 23.93
CA ASP A 114 14.33 2.99 23.27
C ASP A 114 14.57 1.90 22.21
N ALA A 115 13.93 0.74 22.33
CA ALA A 115 14.05 -0.40 21.43
C ALA A 115 12.72 -1.10 21.26
N GLY A 116 12.56 -1.83 20.14
CA GLY A 116 11.37 -2.60 19.79
C GLY A 116 11.47 -3.15 18.37
N ASP A 117 10.45 -3.87 17.94
CA ASP A 117 10.37 -4.39 16.58
C ASP A 117 9.23 -3.76 15.75
N CYS A 118 8.81 -4.39 14.66
CA CYS A 118 8.00 -3.71 13.64
C CYS A 118 6.67 -3.16 14.17
N GLU A 119 5.97 -3.90 15.04
CA GLU A 119 4.70 -3.49 15.62
C GLU A 119 4.85 -2.36 16.65
N ASP A 120 5.92 -2.33 17.39
CA ASP A 120 6.20 -1.27 18.36
C ASP A 120 6.43 0.05 17.65
N TYR A 121 7.22 0.03 16.56
CA TYR A 121 7.43 1.21 15.73
C TYR A 121 6.13 1.76 15.16
N LEU A 122 5.28 0.88 14.60
CA LEU A 122 4.02 1.35 14.00
C LEU A 122 3.06 1.90 15.05
N LEU A 123 2.98 1.30 16.25
CA LEU A 123 2.17 1.81 17.36
C LEU A 123 2.63 3.21 17.75
N LEU A 124 3.94 3.42 17.88
CA LEU A 124 4.50 4.73 18.24
C LEU A 124 4.25 5.78 17.14
N LYS A 125 4.45 5.42 15.87
CA LYS A 125 4.15 6.30 14.72
C LYS A 125 2.68 6.69 14.71
N LYS A 126 1.78 5.73 14.90
CA LYS A 126 0.34 5.95 14.96
C LYS A 126 0.00 6.95 16.08
N ARG A 127 0.51 6.74 17.28
CA ARG A 127 0.30 7.61 18.42
C ARG A 127 0.79 9.05 18.18
N TYR A 128 1.97 9.22 17.57
CA TYR A 128 2.47 10.56 17.23
C TYR A 128 1.60 11.25 16.19
N LEU A 129 1.17 10.54 15.15
CA LEU A 129 0.29 11.11 14.12
C LEU A 129 -1.07 11.49 14.71
N GLU A 130 -1.65 10.66 15.58
CA GLU A 130 -2.90 11.00 16.31
C GLU A 130 -2.72 12.25 17.18
N GLY A 131 -1.61 12.37 17.88
CA GLY A 131 -1.26 13.56 18.65
C GLY A 131 -1.08 14.83 17.80
N LEU A 132 -0.74 14.67 16.51
CA LEU A 132 -0.66 15.75 15.53
C LEU A 132 -1.99 16.01 14.80
N GLY A 133 -3.10 15.40 15.26
CA GLY A 133 -4.45 15.63 14.74
C GLY A 133 -4.81 14.80 13.50
N PHE A 134 -4.05 13.74 13.19
CA PHE A 134 -4.47 12.78 12.16
C PHE A 134 -5.61 11.92 12.71
N PRO A 135 -6.69 11.73 11.93
CA PRO A 135 -7.80 10.91 12.39
C PRO A 135 -7.38 9.43 12.47
N PRO A 136 -7.66 8.76 13.58
CA PRO A 136 -7.29 7.36 13.77
C PRO A 136 -7.85 6.42 12.71
N GLU A 137 -9.00 6.77 12.12
CA GLU A 137 -9.64 6.03 11.04
C GLU A 137 -8.83 5.99 9.74
N ALA A 138 -7.88 6.92 9.58
CA ALA A 138 -6.95 6.94 8.45
C ALA A 138 -5.63 6.21 8.74
N LEU A 139 -5.38 5.78 10.00
CA LEU A 139 -4.12 5.20 10.49
C LEU A 139 -4.34 3.72 10.83
N LEU A 140 -4.12 2.84 9.87
CA LEU A 140 -4.50 1.43 9.97
C LEU A 140 -3.28 0.53 10.14
N ILE A 141 -3.23 -0.21 11.24
CA ILE A 141 -2.24 -1.26 11.42
C ILE A 141 -2.46 -2.34 10.36
N THR A 142 -1.38 -2.72 9.67
CA THR A 142 -1.43 -3.63 8.53
C THR A 142 -0.36 -4.70 8.67
N VAL A 143 -0.75 -5.97 8.51
CA VAL A 143 0.16 -7.13 8.51
C VAL A 143 0.45 -7.53 7.08
N VAL A 144 1.71 -7.73 6.79
CA VAL A 144 2.23 -8.10 5.48
C VAL A 144 3.21 -9.27 5.59
N LEU A 145 3.55 -9.87 4.44
CA LEU A 145 4.79 -10.61 4.28
C LEU A 145 5.77 -9.71 3.53
N ASP A 146 7.00 -9.69 3.99
CA ASP A 146 8.09 -8.98 3.31
C ASP A 146 8.57 -9.71 2.05
N GLU A 147 9.58 -9.18 1.39
CA GLU A 147 10.15 -9.71 0.14
C GLU A 147 10.73 -11.14 0.30
N SER A 148 11.04 -11.54 1.55
CA SER A 148 11.54 -12.86 1.92
C SER A 148 10.43 -13.78 2.46
N ASN A 149 9.17 -13.36 2.39
CA ASN A 149 8.00 -14.01 3.00
C ASN A 149 8.06 -14.08 4.53
N GLY A 150 8.85 -13.24 5.18
CA GLY A 150 8.83 -13.03 6.62
C GLY A 150 7.61 -12.22 7.06
N GLY A 151 7.05 -12.55 8.23
CA GLY A 151 5.99 -11.74 8.84
C GLY A 151 6.50 -10.34 9.16
N HIS A 152 5.67 -9.32 8.86
CA HIS A 152 6.01 -7.94 9.12
C HIS A 152 4.75 -7.10 9.36
N ALA A 153 4.89 -6.02 10.14
CA ALA A 153 3.80 -5.11 10.43
C ALA A 153 4.18 -3.66 10.05
N VAL A 154 3.25 -2.95 9.44
CA VAL A 154 3.45 -1.58 8.96
C VAL A 154 2.23 -0.71 9.28
N LEU A 155 2.42 0.61 9.31
CA LEU A 155 1.31 1.55 9.43
C LEU A 155 0.87 2.01 8.03
N THR A 156 -0.40 1.74 7.70
CA THR A 156 -1.03 2.30 6.50
C THR A 156 -1.70 3.62 6.82
N VAL A 157 -1.36 4.67 6.07
CA VAL A 157 -2.08 5.95 6.06
C VAL A 157 -2.99 5.98 4.85
N THR A 158 -4.31 5.93 5.06
CA THR A 158 -5.29 6.01 3.98
C THR A 158 -5.63 7.47 3.66
N THR A 159 -5.30 7.89 2.45
CA THR A 159 -5.45 9.27 1.98
C THR A 159 -6.42 9.36 0.81
N ASP A 160 -6.78 10.57 0.39
CA ASP A 160 -7.50 10.81 -0.87
C ASP A 160 -6.71 10.37 -2.11
N GLY A 161 -5.37 10.37 -2.03
CA GLY A 161 -4.45 9.92 -3.09
C GLY A 161 -4.10 8.43 -3.05
N GLY A 162 -4.58 7.64 -2.08
CA GLY A 162 -4.29 6.22 -1.95
C GLY A 162 -3.81 5.80 -0.56
N ASP A 163 -3.43 4.53 -0.43
CA ASP A 163 -2.84 3.95 0.78
C ASP A 163 -1.31 4.10 0.73
N PHE A 164 -0.74 4.70 1.77
CA PHE A 164 0.71 4.92 1.92
C PHE A 164 1.23 4.23 3.17
N ILE A 165 2.45 3.74 3.10
CA ILE A 165 3.06 2.87 4.10
C ILE A 165 4.18 3.59 4.84
N LEU A 166 4.10 3.59 6.16
CA LEU A 166 5.17 3.96 7.07
C LEU A 166 5.77 2.68 7.64
N ASP A 167 7.06 2.51 7.44
CA ASP A 167 7.79 1.28 7.71
C ASP A 167 9.03 1.57 8.56
N ASN A 168 9.37 0.69 9.52
CA ASN A 168 10.59 0.84 10.32
C ASN A 168 11.87 0.51 9.54
N ARG A 169 11.76 -0.21 8.42
CA ARG A 169 12.89 -0.60 7.57
C ARG A 169 13.32 0.48 6.59
N ARG A 170 12.51 1.54 6.40
CA ARG A 170 12.81 2.62 5.44
C ARG A 170 12.21 3.95 5.88
N ASN A 171 12.88 5.03 5.55
CA ASN A 171 12.37 6.38 5.81
C ASN A 171 11.41 6.86 4.72
N ASP A 172 11.50 6.30 3.51
CA ASP A 172 10.60 6.64 2.41
C ASP A 172 9.18 6.18 2.70
N VAL A 173 8.22 7.06 2.44
CA VAL A 173 6.78 6.75 2.52
C VAL A 173 6.32 6.32 1.14
N LEU A 174 6.12 5.04 0.94
CA LEU A 174 5.76 4.44 -0.34
C LEU A 174 4.25 4.20 -0.45
N ARG A 175 3.73 4.16 -1.68
CA ARG A 175 2.42 3.57 -1.92
C ARG A 175 2.47 2.08 -1.57
N TRP A 176 1.37 1.54 -1.08
CA TRP A 176 1.27 0.12 -0.75
C TRP A 176 1.69 -0.80 -1.92
N SER A 177 1.34 -0.41 -3.17
CA SER A 177 1.67 -1.16 -4.39
C SER A 177 3.14 -1.10 -4.79
N ASP A 178 3.93 -0.22 -4.18
CA ASP A 178 5.33 0.05 -4.53
C ASP A 178 6.30 -0.55 -3.48
N THR A 179 5.76 -1.26 -2.46
CA THR A 179 6.55 -1.83 -1.35
C THR A 179 7.11 -3.23 -1.62
N ASN A 180 6.67 -3.93 -2.64
CA ASN A 180 6.96 -5.35 -2.91
C ASN A 180 6.50 -6.31 -1.80
N TYR A 181 5.62 -5.87 -0.88
CA TYR A 181 5.06 -6.68 0.19
C TYR A 181 3.79 -7.42 -0.26
N THR A 182 3.55 -8.58 0.35
CA THR A 182 2.26 -9.26 0.26
C THR A 182 1.37 -8.83 1.42
N PHE A 183 0.33 -8.04 1.13
CA PHE A 183 -0.58 -7.50 2.14
C PHE A 183 -1.60 -8.55 2.56
N LEU A 184 -1.57 -8.98 3.84
CA LEU A 184 -2.41 -10.06 4.35
C LEU A 184 -3.71 -9.56 4.96
N LYS A 185 -3.63 -8.62 5.89
CA LYS A 185 -4.78 -8.09 6.63
C LYS A 185 -4.48 -6.72 7.22
N ARG A 186 -5.53 -5.94 7.47
CA ARG A 186 -5.42 -4.65 8.18
C ARG A 186 -6.60 -4.38 9.09
N GLN A 187 -6.45 -3.41 9.97
CA GLN A 187 -7.54 -2.90 10.80
C GLN A 187 -8.67 -2.32 9.95
N SER A 188 -9.90 -2.42 10.45
CA SER A 188 -11.04 -1.68 9.91
C SER A 188 -10.96 -0.20 10.31
N HIS A 189 -11.36 0.68 9.41
CA HIS A 189 -11.44 2.12 9.65
C HIS A 189 -12.35 2.49 10.83
N SER A 190 -13.47 1.78 11.01
CA SER A 190 -14.50 2.13 11.99
C SER A 190 -14.34 1.43 13.34
N ASN A 191 -13.65 0.31 13.35
CA ASN A 191 -13.49 -0.50 14.56
C ASN A 191 -12.10 -1.14 14.59
N PRO A 192 -11.19 -0.67 15.44
CA PRO A 192 -9.82 -1.17 15.50
C PRO A 192 -9.70 -2.64 15.92
N THR A 193 -10.71 -3.21 16.57
CA THR A 193 -10.74 -4.65 16.90
C THR A 193 -11.19 -5.54 15.75
N GLN A 194 -11.77 -4.96 14.69
CA GLN A 194 -12.13 -5.68 13.48
C GLN A 194 -10.99 -5.60 12.46
N TRP A 195 -10.72 -6.72 11.83
CA TRP A 195 -9.68 -6.85 10.81
C TRP A 195 -10.26 -7.33 9.50
N LEU A 196 -9.68 -6.85 8.40
CA LEU A 196 -10.11 -7.14 7.04
C LEU A 196 -8.98 -7.84 6.29
N ALA A 197 -9.31 -8.92 5.59
CA ALA A 197 -8.37 -9.62 4.73
C ALA A 197 -8.06 -8.76 3.49
N LEU A 198 -6.80 -8.69 3.10
CA LEU A 198 -6.31 -8.01 1.90
C LEU A 198 -5.92 -8.99 0.78
N VAL A 199 -5.94 -10.29 1.08
CA VAL A 199 -5.84 -11.37 0.10
C VAL A 199 -7.16 -12.13 0.05
N LYS A 200 -7.52 -12.62 -1.14
CA LYS A 200 -8.68 -13.51 -1.27
C LYS A 200 -8.40 -14.79 -0.49
N GLN A 201 -9.23 -15.05 0.52
CA GLN A 201 -9.22 -16.36 1.18
C GLN A 201 -9.62 -17.41 0.14
N PRO A 202 -8.92 -18.55 0.07
CA PRO A 202 -9.42 -19.69 -0.72
C PRO A 202 -10.84 -19.99 -0.20
N THR A 203 -11.83 -20.01 -1.08
CA THR A 203 -13.15 -20.52 -0.72
C THR A 203 -12.98 -21.98 -0.36
N SER A 204 -13.10 -22.31 0.92
CA SER A 204 -13.13 -23.69 1.39
C SER A 204 -14.46 -24.34 0.94
N ASN A 205 -14.56 -24.65 -0.35
CA ASN A 205 -15.52 -25.63 -0.85
C ASN A 205 -14.95 -27.06 -0.64
N SER A 206 -14.52 -27.36 0.57
CA SER A 206 -14.39 -28.74 0.99
C SER A 206 -15.73 -29.16 1.62
N GLY A 207 -16.65 -29.57 0.77
CA GLY A 207 -17.67 -30.50 1.19
C GLY A 207 -16.99 -31.70 1.82
N PHE A 208 -16.92 -31.73 3.13
CA PHE A 208 -16.63 -32.94 3.87
C PHE A 208 -17.82 -33.86 3.63
N VAL A 209 -17.72 -34.73 2.63
CA VAL A 209 -18.58 -35.89 2.52
C VAL A 209 -18.12 -36.82 3.61
N SER A 210 -18.85 -36.83 4.72
CA SER A 210 -18.76 -37.86 5.73
C SER A 210 -19.24 -39.18 5.08
N GLY A 211 -18.28 -39.93 4.53
CA GLY A 211 -18.51 -41.30 4.09
C GLY A 211 -18.62 -42.18 5.32
N GLY A 212 -19.83 -42.38 5.81
CA GLY A 212 -20.14 -43.46 6.73
C GLY A 212 -19.95 -44.80 6.03
N THR A 213 -18.93 -45.55 6.40
CA THR A 213 -18.86 -46.99 6.14
C THR A 213 -19.33 -47.70 7.38
N SER A 214 -20.57 -48.14 7.32
CA SER A 214 -21.06 -49.24 8.16
C SER A 214 -20.37 -50.54 7.73
N ARG A 215 -19.70 -51.24 8.68
CA ARG A 215 -19.65 -52.67 8.88
C ARG A 215 -19.14 -52.98 10.27
#